data_017d65e66f681c9cb4d1fa59dcceb942
#
_entry.id   017d65e66f681c9cb4d1fa59dcceb942
#
_cell.length_a   1.000
_cell.length_b   1.000
_cell.length_c   1.000
_cell.angle_alpha   90.00
_cell.angle_beta   90.00
_cell.angle_gamma   90.00
#
_symmetry.space_group_name_H-M   'P 1'
#
loop_
_entity.id
_entity.type
_entity.pdbx_description
1 polymer ?
#
loop_
_entity_poly.entity_id
_entity_poly.type
_entity_poly.pdbx_seq_one_letter_code
_entity_poly.pdbx_strand_id
1 'polypeptide(L)'
;MLNILAPILLALAPVEPTLVKVNVTNTQHIQTIGGRDVTFGVKENVEELLIEKGYTTVDSGVAFDVQVSIDSIYSPQQLLNIVGLQWLRKDYIVETTICIGSGCFKGKGERRTFIFAMFLNVENGEVPLNKKAFSKSLQEALIKTTKQF
;
A
#
# COMPACT_ATOMS: atom_id res chain seq x y z
N MET A 1 -11.88 49.07 -41.90
CA MET A 1 -12.34 48.50 -40.63
C MET A 1 -11.42 47.31 -40.31
N LEU A 2 -10.49 47.49 -39.44
CA LEU A 2 -9.48 46.50 -39.10
C LEU A 2 -9.88 45.89 -37.74
N ASN A 3 -10.39 44.63 -37.75
CA ASN A 3 -10.73 43.90 -36.55
C ASN A 3 -9.43 43.27 -35.99
N ILE A 4 -8.92 43.87 -34.94
CA ILE A 4 -7.79 43.34 -34.16
C ILE A 4 -8.41 42.33 -33.16
N LEU A 5 -8.34 41.03 -33.51
CA LEU A 5 -8.55 39.94 -32.57
C LEU A 5 -7.34 39.89 -31.64
N ALA A 6 -7.48 40.39 -30.41
CA ALA A 6 -6.54 40.19 -29.34
C ALA A 6 -6.62 38.71 -28.86
N PRO A 7 -5.53 37.97 -28.85
CA PRO A 7 -5.52 36.65 -28.25
C PRO A 7 -5.65 36.83 -26.74
N ILE A 8 -6.74 36.27 -26.17
CA ILE A 8 -6.91 36.10 -24.73
C ILE A 8 -5.90 35.02 -24.32
N LEU A 9 -4.74 35.45 -23.84
CA LEU A 9 -3.77 34.60 -23.15
C LEU A 9 -4.40 34.28 -21.79
N LEU A 10 -5.14 33.15 -21.69
CA LEU A 10 -5.46 32.58 -20.39
C LEU A 10 -4.13 32.18 -19.73
N ALA A 11 -3.63 33.00 -18.86
CA ALA A 11 -2.56 32.64 -17.95
C ALA A 11 -3.10 31.55 -17.03
N LEU A 12 -2.72 30.30 -17.30
CA LEU A 12 -2.87 29.20 -16.36
C LEU A 12 -2.06 29.58 -15.13
N ALA A 13 -2.73 30.03 -14.08
CA ALA A 13 -2.10 30.22 -12.79
C ALA A 13 -1.44 28.89 -12.39
N PRO A 14 -0.16 28.89 -11.95
CA PRO A 14 0.45 27.67 -11.46
C PRO A 14 -0.38 27.14 -10.29
N VAL A 15 -0.88 25.91 -10.43
CA VAL A 15 -1.56 25.22 -9.32
C VAL A 15 -0.47 24.98 -8.28
N GLU A 16 -0.53 25.67 -7.15
CA GLU A 16 0.39 25.43 -6.06
C GLU A 16 0.26 23.95 -5.61
N PRO A 17 1.37 23.23 -5.50
CA PRO A 17 1.34 21.84 -5.11
C PRO A 17 0.80 21.72 -3.69
N THR A 18 -0.19 20.85 -3.49
CA THR A 18 -0.75 20.59 -2.16
C THR A 18 0.28 19.86 -1.31
N LEU A 19 0.71 20.49 -0.21
CA LEU A 19 1.64 19.90 0.73
C LEU A 19 0.94 18.87 1.61
N VAL A 20 1.50 17.67 1.71
CA VAL A 20 0.97 16.57 2.52
C VAL A 20 2.05 15.97 3.41
N LYS A 21 1.64 15.54 4.61
CA LYS A 21 2.48 14.84 5.56
C LYS A 21 1.92 13.46 5.81
N VAL A 22 2.71 12.42 5.56
CA VAL A 22 2.30 11.03 5.71
C VAL A 22 2.62 10.54 7.12
N ASN A 23 1.57 10.12 7.85
CA ASN A 23 1.66 9.50 9.16
C ASN A 23 1.17 8.06 9.07
N VAL A 24 2.02 7.10 9.40
CA VAL A 24 1.65 5.68 9.41
C VAL A 24 1.28 5.27 10.82
N THR A 25 0.03 4.84 11.00
CA THR A 25 -0.46 4.27 12.25
C THR A 25 -0.60 2.77 12.10
N ASN A 26 0.09 2.02 12.93
CA ASN A 26 -0.03 0.56 12.93
C ASN A 26 -1.05 0.17 14.00
N THR A 27 -2.23 -0.23 13.58
CA THR A 27 -3.33 -0.58 14.49
C THR A 27 -3.23 -1.98 15.07
N GLN A 28 -2.40 -2.84 14.51
CA GLN A 28 -2.25 -4.22 14.99
C GLN A 28 -0.77 -4.60 15.05
N HIS A 29 -0.20 -4.77 16.21
CA HIS A 29 1.04 -5.48 16.62
C HIS A 29 2.07 -5.95 15.55
N ILE A 30 2.05 -5.36 14.35
CA ILE A 30 2.83 -5.78 13.18
C ILE A 30 4.00 -4.82 12.95
N GLN A 31 4.51 -4.24 14.03
CA GLN A 31 5.69 -3.36 13.92
C GLN A 31 6.91 -4.09 13.36
N THR A 32 6.94 -5.43 13.47
CA THR A 32 8.07 -6.19 12.96
C THR A 32 7.64 -7.49 12.28
N ILE A 33 7.61 -7.49 10.95
CA ILE A 33 7.49 -8.73 10.19
C ILE A 33 8.90 -9.24 9.89
N GLY A 34 9.29 -10.33 10.56
CA GLY A 34 10.61 -10.92 10.43
C GLY A 34 11.75 -10.00 10.89
N GLY A 35 11.54 -9.25 11.99
CA GLY A 35 12.56 -8.40 12.63
C GLY A 35 12.80 -7.05 11.93
N ARG A 36 11.92 -6.60 11.02
CA ARG A 36 12.03 -5.30 10.36
C ARG A 36 10.80 -4.44 10.64
N ASP A 37 11.03 -3.16 10.85
CA ASP A 37 9.94 -2.18 10.92
C ASP A 37 9.30 -2.01 9.53
N VAL A 38 8.02 -2.30 9.43
CA VAL A 38 7.25 -2.21 8.17
C VAL A 38 6.74 -0.78 7.96
N THR A 39 6.64 0.02 9.03
CA THR A 39 6.05 1.37 8.97
C THR A 39 6.83 2.30 8.06
N PHE A 40 8.15 2.23 8.07
CA PHE A 40 9.01 3.03 7.20
C PHE A 40 8.76 2.72 5.71
N GLY A 41 8.76 1.44 5.35
CA GLY A 41 8.50 1.05 3.95
C GLY A 41 7.08 1.38 3.49
N VAL A 42 6.09 1.39 4.38
CA VAL A 42 4.73 1.84 4.07
C VAL A 42 4.71 3.35 3.81
N LYS A 43 5.38 4.14 4.66
CA LYS A 43 5.49 5.58 4.50
C LYS A 43 6.08 5.92 3.14
N GLU A 44 7.25 5.39 2.79
CA GLU A 44 7.92 5.64 1.50
C GLU A 44 7.03 5.29 0.30
N ASN A 45 6.39 4.12 0.31
CA ASN A 45 5.50 3.71 -0.78
C ASN A 45 4.30 4.65 -0.95
N VAL A 46 3.72 5.13 0.16
CA VAL A 46 2.58 6.07 0.10
C VAL A 46 3.03 7.44 -0.38
N GLU A 47 4.18 7.92 0.06
CA GLU A 47 4.77 9.18 -0.40
C GLU A 47 5.02 9.15 -1.91
N GLU A 48 5.60 8.07 -2.44
CA GLU A 48 5.78 7.88 -3.89
C GLU A 48 4.45 7.96 -4.66
N LEU A 49 3.44 7.22 -4.18
CA LEU A 49 2.11 7.20 -4.82
C LEU A 49 1.41 8.57 -4.77
N LEU A 50 1.62 9.37 -3.72
CA LEU A 50 1.09 10.72 -3.61
C LEU A 50 1.82 11.69 -4.53
N ILE A 51 3.13 11.56 -4.67
CA ILE A 51 3.94 12.36 -5.60
C ILE A 51 3.50 12.10 -7.05
N GLU A 52 3.26 10.85 -7.42
CA GLU A 52 2.71 10.48 -8.73
C GLU A 52 1.34 11.14 -9.01
N LYS A 53 0.59 11.47 -7.97
CA LYS A 53 -0.69 12.17 -8.06
C LYS A 53 -0.58 13.70 -7.99
N GLY A 54 0.62 14.24 -7.93
CA GLY A 54 0.88 15.68 -7.94
C GLY A 54 0.88 16.34 -6.56
N TYR A 55 0.90 15.56 -5.48
CA TYR A 55 1.12 16.09 -4.13
C TYR A 55 2.61 16.30 -3.87
N THR A 56 2.94 17.21 -2.96
CA THR A 56 4.31 17.35 -2.46
C THR A 56 4.37 16.89 -1.01
N THR A 57 5.19 15.89 -0.75
CA THR A 57 5.36 15.32 0.60
C THR A 57 6.36 16.13 1.40
N VAL A 58 6.05 16.36 2.68
CA VAL A 58 6.91 17.09 3.62
C VAL A 58 6.89 16.40 4.99
N ASP A 59 8.03 16.46 5.68
CA ASP A 59 8.15 15.88 7.03
C ASP A 59 7.71 16.85 8.13
N SER A 60 7.74 18.17 7.85
CA SER A 60 7.42 19.21 8.82
C SER A 60 6.82 20.43 8.12
N GLY A 61 6.11 21.27 8.91
CA GLY A 61 5.46 22.46 8.41
C GLY A 61 3.94 22.35 8.37
N VAL A 62 3.29 23.36 7.79
CA VAL A 62 1.84 23.37 7.59
C VAL A 62 1.52 22.54 6.36
N ALA A 63 0.97 21.35 6.56
CA ALA A 63 0.61 20.42 5.50
C ALA A 63 -0.67 19.65 5.89
N PHE A 64 -1.35 19.08 4.90
CA PHE A 64 -2.46 18.19 5.18
C PHE A 64 -1.95 16.85 5.69
N ASP A 65 -2.48 16.40 6.82
CA ASP A 65 -2.16 15.08 7.35
C ASP A 65 -2.81 13.97 6.52
N VAL A 66 -1.98 13.03 6.08
CA VAL A 66 -2.40 11.78 5.45
C VAL A 66 -2.16 10.66 6.45
N GLN A 67 -3.23 10.08 6.96
CA GLN A 67 -3.17 8.97 7.91
C GLN A 67 -3.22 7.65 7.14
N VAL A 68 -2.24 6.79 7.36
CA VAL A 68 -2.17 5.47 6.76
C VAL A 68 -2.25 4.42 7.85
N SER A 69 -3.21 3.52 7.77
CA SER A 69 -3.31 2.38 8.68
C SER A 69 -3.23 1.06 7.92
N ILE A 70 -2.59 0.08 8.54
CA ILE A 70 -2.68 -1.33 8.14
C ILE A 70 -3.73 -1.96 9.04
N ASP A 71 -4.93 -2.20 8.50
CA ASP A 71 -6.09 -2.62 9.29
C ASP A 71 -6.02 -4.09 9.66
N SER A 72 -5.59 -4.94 8.71
CA SER A 72 -5.43 -6.36 8.95
C SER A 72 -4.36 -6.99 8.08
N ILE A 73 -3.72 -8.01 8.64
CA ILE A 73 -2.90 -8.95 7.88
C ILE A 73 -3.40 -10.34 8.22
N TYR A 74 -3.84 -11.05 7.20
CA TYR A 74 -4.36 -12.40 7.32
C TYR A 74 -3.62 -13.32 6.35
N SER A 75 -3.15 -14.45 6.83
CA SER A 75 -2.32 -15.36 6.03
C SER A 75 -2.77 -16.81 6.22
N PRO A 76 -3.97 -17.16 5.69
CA PRO A 76 -4.49 -18.53 5.76
C PRO A 76 -3.61 -19.48 4.96
N GLN A 77 -3.51 -20.70 5.48
CA GLN A 77 -2.81 -21.78 4.80
C GLN A 77 -3.75 -22.98 4.61
N GLN A 78 -3.60 -23.65 3.48
CA GLN A 78 -4.40 -24.82 3.11
C GLN A 78 -3.53 -25.87 2.43
N LEU A 79 -3.62 -27.09 2.90
CA LEU A 79 -2.99 -28.24 2.23
C LEU A 79 -3.90 -28.71 1.09
N LEU A 80 -3.34 -28.81 -0.10
CA LEU A 80 -4.01 -29.26 -1.32
C LEU A 80 -3.38 -30.58 -1.78
N ASN A 81 -4.21 -31.53 -2.20
CA ASN A 81 -3.75 -32.74 -2.87
C ASN A 81 -4.08 -32.61 -4.37
N ILE A 82 -3.07 -32.46 -5.18
CA ILE A 82 -3.20 -32.29 -6.63
C ILE A 82 -2.49 -33.47 -7.30
N VAL A 83 -3.26 -34.37 -7.94
CA VAL A 83 -2.74 -35.56 -8.63
C VAL A 83 -1.80 -36.41 -7.74
N GLY A 84 -2.19 -36.63 -6.47
CA GLY A 84 -1.40 -37.41 -5.52
C GLY A 84 -0.19 -36.68 -4.92
N LEU A 85 0.07 -35.45 -5.32
CA LEU A 85 1.12 -34.60 -4.77
C LEU A 85 0.52 -33.60 -3.78
N GLN A 86 1.17 -33.43 -2.66
CA GLN A 86 0.75 -32.49 -1.62
C GLN A 86 1.40 -31.12 -1.83
N TRP A 87 0.55 -30.09 -1.89
CA TRP A 87 0.94 -28.70 -2.02
C TRP A 87 0.38 -27.89 -0.86
N LEU A 88 1.16 -27.00 -0.29
CA LEU A 88 0.67 -26.01 0.63
C LEU A 88 0.38 -24.71 -0.15
N ARG A 89 -0.88 -24.30 -0.11
CA ARG A 89 -1.31 -22.97 -0.52
C ARG A 89 -1.25 -22.03 0.69
N LYS A 90 -0.59 -20.90 0.56
CA LYS A 90 -0.61 -19.85 1.56
C LYS A 90 -0.99 -18.53 0.89
N ASP A 91 -2.07 -17.92 1.34
CA ASP A 91 -2.55 -16.64 0.86
C ASP A 91 -2.04 -15.54 1.80
N TYR A 92 -1.71 -14.37 1.27
CA TYR A 92 -1.33 -13.17 2.01
C TYR A 92 -2.34 -12.09 1.68
N ILE A 93 -3.15 -11.73 2.66
CA ILE A 93 -4.22 -10.75 2.51
C ILE A 93 -3.87 -9.57 3.42
N VAL A 94 -3.77 -8.37 2.83
CA VAL A 94 -3.47 -7.13 3.56
C VAL A 94 -4.56 -6.13 3.26
N GLU A 95 -5.12 -5.53 4.29
CA GLU A 95 -6.08 -4.45 4.18
C GLU A 95 -5.48 -3.16 4.73
N THR A 96 -5.63 -2.08 3.98
CA THR A 96 -5.10 -0.76 4.32
C THR A 96 -6.18 0.29 4.20
N THR A 97 -6.10 1.32 5.05
CA THR A 97 -6.93 2.52 4.95
C THR A 97 -6.01 3.74 4.85
N ILE A 98 -6.31 4.63 3.91
CA ILE A 98 -5.65 5.93 3.78
C ILE A 98 -6.72 7.01 3.94
N CYS A 99 -6.53 7.90 4.91
CA CYS A 99 -7.40 9.04 5.15
C CYS A 99 -6.69 10.34 4.77
N ILE A 100 -7.35 11.15 3.94
CA ILE A 100 -6.88 12.48 3.51
C ILE A 100 -8.00 13.49 3.78
N GLY A 101 -7.77 14.44 4.67
CA GLY A 101 -8.79 15.36 5.14
C GLY A 101 -9.98 14.60 5.77
N SER A 102 -11.17 14.75 5.21
CA SER A 102 -12.38 14.05 5.68
C SER A 102 -12.67 12.73 4.96
N GLY A 103 -11.93 12.40 3.93
CA GLY A 103 -12.11 11.18 3.12
C GLY A 103 -11.21 10.05 3.60
N CYS A 104 -11.78 8.85 3.79
CA CYS A 104 -11.02 7.63 4.06
C CYS A 104 -11.31 6.58 2.97
N PHE A 105 -10.24 6.00 2.44
CA PHE A 105 -10.27 5.05 1.34
C PHE A 105 -9.65 3.73 1.78
N LYS A 106 -10.27 2.62 1.39
CA LYS A 106 -9.82 1.28 1.77
C LYS A 106 -9.33 0.49 0.57
N GLY A 107 -8.25 -0.23 0.76
CA GLY A 107 -7.69 -1.11 -0.24
C GLY A 107 -7.38 -2.48 0.32
N LYS A 108 -7.49 -3.49 -0.53
CA LYS A 108 -7.14 -4.87 -0.21
C LYS A 108 -6.20 -5.42 -1.26
N GLY A 109 -5.05 -5.90 -0.80
CA GLY A 109 -4.10 -6.65 -1.60
C GLY A 109 -4.14 -8.13 -1.25
N GLU A 110 -3.99 -8.98 -2.25
CA GLU A 110 -3.97 -10.43 -2.07
C GLU A 110 -2.87 -11.05 -2.93
N ARG A 111 -2.05 -11.90 -2.32
CA ARG A 111 -1.06 -12.72 -3.01
C ARG A 111 -1.14 -14.16 -2.54
N ARG A 112 -1.04 -15.05 -3.50
CA ARG A 112 -1.08 -16.50 -3.27
C ARG A 112 0.28 -17.10 -3.57
N THR A 113 0.71 -18.02 -2.72
CA THR A 113 1.90 -18.83 -2.92
C THR A 113 1.55 -20.30 -2.81
N PHE A 114 2.27 -21.11 -3.59
CA PHE A 114 2.20 -22.56 -3.54
C PHE A 114 3.59 -23.11 -3.21
N ILE A 115 3.65 -24.00 -2.26
CA ILE A 115 4.89 -24.66 -1.83
C ILE A 115 4.65 -26.15 -1.92
N PHE A 116 5.54 -26.87 -2.61
CA PHE A 116 5.47 -28.32 -2.66
C PHE A 116 5.82 -28.91 -1.29
N ALA A 117 5.04 -29.86 -0.80
CA ALA A 117 5.11 -30.34 0.59
C ALA A 117 6.48 -30.93 0.97
N MET A 118 7.22 -31.47 0.00
CA MET A 118 8.59 -31.99 0.24
C MET A 118 9.61 -30.89 0.62
N PHE A 119 9.31 -29.62 0.32
CA PHE A 119 10.18 -28.48 0.63
C PHE A 119 9.62 -27.61 1.77
N LEU A 120 8.65 -28.12 2.51
CA LEU A 120 8.08 -27.41 3.64
C LEU A 120 9.09 -27.35 4.79
N ASN A 121 9.54 -26.16 5.09
CA ASN A 121 10.15 -25.86 6.38
C ASN A 121 9.03 -25.36 7.30
N VAL A 122 8.70 -26.16 8.32
CA VAL A 122 7.64 -25.83 9.26
C VAL A 122 8.26 -25.48 10.60
N GLU A 123 8.08 -24.25 11.05
CA GLU A 123 8.46 -23.80 12.37
C GLU A 123 7.19 -23.63 13.21
N ASN A 124 7.13 -24.32 14.37
CA ASN A 124 5.98 -24.26 15.28
C ASN A 124 4.61 -24.57 14.64
N GLY A 125 4.57 -25.47 13.65
CA GLY A 125 3.33 -25.83 12.94
C GLY A 125 2.91 -24.86 11.83
N GLU A 126 3.68 -23.80 11.59
CA GLU A 126 3.40 -22.82 10.55
C GLU A 126 4.56 -22.71 9.56
N VAL A 127 4.21 -22.44 8.30
CA VAL A 127 5.20 -22.13 7.27
C VAL A 127 5.65 -20.68 7.43
N PRO A 128 6.97 -20.42 7.42
CA PRO A 128 7.51 -19.07 7.55
C PRO A 128 6.88 -18.08 6.57
N LEU A 129 6.82 -16.81 6.97
CA LEU A 129 6.28 -15.74 6.16
C LEU A 129 7.13 -15.54 4.89
N ASN A 130 6.50 -15.62 3.72
CA ASN A 130 7.14 -15.22 2.47
C ASN A 130 7.14 -13.69 2.36
N LYS A 131 8.28 -13.07 2.69
CA LYS A 131 8.45 -11.61 2.72
C LYS A 131 8.11 -10.94 1.37
N LYS A 132 8.48 -11.59 0.25
CA LYS A 132 8.21 -11.06 -1.10
C LYS A 132 6.71 -11.08 -1.43
N ALA A 133 6.01 -12.17 -1.10
CA ALA A 133 4.57 -12.26 -1.32
C ALA A 133 3.81 -11.26 -0.45
N PHE A 134 4.20 -11.12 0.82
CA PHE A 134 3.64 -10.14 1.73
C PHE A 134 3.85 -8.71 1.24
N SER A 135 5.08 -8.33 0.89
CA SER A 135 5.40 -6.99 0.37
C SER A 135 4.59 -6.65 -0.88
N LYS A 136 4.41 -7.61 -1.80
CA LYS A 136 3.57 -7.42 -2.99
C LYS A 136 2.09 -7.25 -2.65
N SER A 137 1.57 -8.00 -1.67
CA SER A 137 0.19 -7.86 -1.19
C SER A 137 -0.04 -6.48 -0.58
N LEU A 138 0.90 -6.02 0.25
CA LEU A 138 0.85 -4.69 0.86
C LEU A 138 0.88 -3.58 -0.21
N GLN A 139 1.83 -3.64 -1.15
CA GLN A 139 1.92 -2.69 -2.24
C GLN A 139 0.64 -2.65 -3.09
N GLU A 140 0.06 -3.81 -3.39
CA GLU A 140 -1.22 -3.88 -4.11
C GLU A 140 -2.37 -3.22 -3.32
N ALA A 141 -2.44 -3.44 -2.00
CA ALA A 141 -3.43 -2.79 -1.15
C ALA A 141 -3.29 -1.26 -1.21
N LEU A 142 -2.08 -0.73 -1.04
CA LEU A 142 -1.79 0.70 -1.10
C LEU A 142 -2.15 1.30 -2.47
N ILE A 143 -1.76 0.66 -3.58
CA ILE A 143 -2.11 1.10 -4.93
C ILE A 143 -3.63 1.14 -5.13
N LYS A 144 -4.36 0.12 -4.66
CA LYS A 144 -5.82 0.10 -4.77
C LYS A 144 -6.48 1.18 -3.94
N THR A 145 -5.94 1.48 -2.76
CA THR A 145 -6.42 2.56 -1.91
C THR A 145 -6.19 3.91 -2.59
N THR A 146 -4.98 4.17 -3.08
CA THR A 146 -4.62 5.45 -3.71
C THR A 146 -5.32 5.70 -5.05
N LYS A 147 -5.81 4.68 -5.74
CA LYS A 147 -6.61 4.85 -6.96
C LYS A 147 -8.01 5.42 -6.73
N GLN A 148 -8.46 5.49 -5.48
CA GLN A 148 -9.82 5.92 -5.13
C GLN A 148 -9.92 7.44 -4.89
N PHE A 149 -8.80 8.15 -4.82
CA PHE A 149 -8.72 9.62 -4.68
C PHE A 149 -7.86 10.32 -5.71
#